data_bb520e53eec479d2c285fca05784508f
#
_entry.id   bb520e53eec479d2c285fca05784508f
#
_cell.length_a   1.000
_cell.length_b   1.000
_cell.length_c   1.000
_cell.angle_alpha   90.00
_cell.angle_beta   90.00
_cell.angle_gamma   90.00
#
_symmetry.space_group_name_H-M   'P 1'
#
loop_
_entity.id
_entity.type
_entity.pdbx_description
1 polymer ?
#
loop_
_entity_poly.entity_id
_entity_poly.type
_entity_poly.pdbx_seq_one_letter_code
_entity_poly.pdbx_strand_id
1 'polypeptide(L)'
;MTGQVRERLGKFGIWRSASLVTPELAAGIEQLGFGVLWLGSSPDGDLVQAEELLAATTTLVLATSIVNMWKDPAAKVAASFARVAGRYPDRFLLGVGAGHREATQQYARPYETLAGYVDALRDGGVPPDGVVLAALGPKVLRLAAERTAGAIPYLVPPEHTRQARAILGPGPLLAPEQKVVLDAAPQRARALGRTRVRTPYLGLVNYTSNLRRLGWSDDDLADGGSDALIDALVAHGSPGQVAAQLTRHLDAGADHVCLQLVTEAGADPLPGYRDLAGALQL
;
A
#
# COMPACT_ATOMS: atom_id res chain seq x y z
N MET A 1 -0.41 -7.79 15.15
CA MET A 1 -1.07 -8.61 14.09
C MET A 1 -1.07 -10.02 14.60
N THR A 2 -2.28 -10.61 14.75
CA THR A 2 -2.34 -12.02 15.11
C THR A 2 -1.51 -12.81 14.10
N GLY A 3 -0.85 -13.88 14.51
CA GLY A 3 -0.08 -14.72 13.58
C GLY A 3 -0.89 -15.14 12.37
N GLN A 4 -2.21 -15.32 12.54
CA GLN A 4 -3.14 -15.71 11.51
C GLN A 4 -3.34 -14.64 10.43
N VAL A 5 -3.49 -13.34 10.77
CA VAL A 5 -3.60 -12.26 9.76
C VAL A 5 -2.31 -12.20 8.93
N ARG A 6 -1.14 -12.29 9.58
CA ARG A 6 0.15 -12.22 8.88
C ARG A 6 0.34 -13.38 7.90
N GLU A 7 -0.06 -14.58 8.30
CA GLU A 7 -0.01 -15.78 7.46
C GLU A 7 -0.95 -15.65 6.25
N ARG A 8 -2.18 -15.14 6.46
CA ARG A 8 -3.17 -14.92 5.39
C ARG A 8 -2.76 -13.87 4.37
N LEU A 9 -1.99 -12.83 4.75
CA LEU A 9 -1.52 -11.83 3.79
C LEU A 9 -0.72 -12.44 2.63
N GLY A 10 0.04 -13.52 2.89
CA GLY A 10 0.95 -14.10 1.92
C GLY A 10 2.09 -13.14 1.55
N LYS A 11 2.86 -13.48 0.53
CA LYS A 11 3.98 -12.64 0.05
C LYS A 11 3.54 -11.52 -0.89
N PHE A 12 2.38 -11.68 -1.55
CA PHE A 12 1.88 -10.73 -2.54
C PHE A 12 0.39 -10.48 -2.34
N GLY A 13 -0.02 -9.22 -2.52
CA GLY A 13 -1.41 -8.80 -2.48
C GLY A 13 -1.68 -7.72 -3.51
N ILE A 14 -2.96 -7.42 -3.73
CA ILE A 14 -3.38 -6.40 -4.68
C ILE A 14 -3.58 -5.07 -3.97
N TRP A 15 -3.01 -4.00 -4.51
CA TRP A 15 -3.37 -2.63 -4.19
C TRP A 15 -4.24 -2.04 -5.30
N ARG A 16 -5.40 -1.49 -4.96
CA ARG A 16 -6.28 -0.82 -5.92
C ARG A 16 -7.01 0.34 -5.26
N SER A 17 -7.27 1.41 -6.05
CA SER A 17 -8.11 2.52 -5.59
C SER A 17 -9.47 1.99 -5.16
N ALA A 18 -9.93 2.37 -3.97
CA ALA A 18 -11.19 1.91 -3.38
C ALA A 18 -12.38 2.13 -4.33
N SER A 19 -12.44 3.27 -5.01
CA SER A 19 -13.50 3.59 -5.98
C SER A 19 -13.57 2.67 -7.21
N LEU A 20 -12.54 1.84 -7.43
CA LEU A 20 -12.44 0.89 -8.56
C LEU A 20 -12.57 -0.56 -8.10
N VAL A 21 -12.97 -0.79 -6.85
CA VAL A 21 -13.15 -2.14 -6.31
C VAL A 21 -14.64 -2.42 -6.12
N THR A 22 -15.08 -3.53 -6.72
CA THR A 22 -16.43 -4.09 -6.53
C THR A 22 -16.37 -5.42 -5.78
N PRO A 23 -17.47 -5.90 -5.21
CA PRO A 23 -17.54 -7.22 -4.60
C PRO A 23 -17.11 -8.35 -5.53
N GLU A 24 -17.48 -8.28 -6.80
CA GLU A 24 -17.12 -9.28 -7.82
C GLU A 24 -15.61 -9.28 -8.09
N LEU A 25 -14.99 -8.09 -8.14
CA LEU A 25 -13.54 -7.98 -8.32
C LEU A 25 -12.80 -8.54 -7.09
N ALA A 26 -13.27 -8.26 -5.88
CA ALA A 26 -12.68 -8.81 -4.66
C ALA A 26 -12.76 -10.34 -4.61
N ALA A 27 -13.91 -10.93 -4.97
CA ALA A 27 -14.07 -12.37 -5.09
C ALA A 27 -13.16 -12.97 -6.18
N GLY A 28 -12.99 -12.29 -7.32
CA GLY A 28 -12.06 -12.70 -8.38
C GLY A 28 -10.59 -12.68 -7.91
N ILE A 29 -10.19 -11.67 -7.14
CA ILE A 29 -8.84 -11.57 -6.55
C ILE A 29 -8.60 -12.72 -5.56
N GLU A 30 -9.58 -13.03 -4.70
CA GLU A 30 -9.53 -14.18 -3.78
C GLU A 30 -9.35 -15.50 -4.53
N GLN A 31 -10.15 -15.73 -5.58
CA GLN A 31 -10.09 -16.96 -6.41
C GLN A 31 -8.74 -17.14 -7.12
N LEU A 32 -8.01 -16.06 -7.36
CA LEU A 32 -6.68 -16.09 -7.93
C LEU A 32 -5.56 -16.39 -6.91
N GLY A 33 -5.90 -16.55 -5.62
CA GLY A 33 -4.95 -16.92 -4.58
C GLY A 33 -4.28 -15.74 -3.86
N PHE A 34 -4.63 -14.49 -4.18
CA PHE A 34 -4.12 -13.35 -3.43
C PHE A 34 -4.74 -13.29 -2.02
N GLY A 35 -3.89 -13.20 -1.00
CA GLY A 35 -4.34 -13.22 0.39
C GLY A 35 -4.91 -11.89 0.90
N VAL A 36 -4.60 -10.77 0.25
CA VAL A 36 -5.04 -9.44 0.69
C VAL A 36 -5.35 -8.49 -0.48
N LEU A 37 -6.37 -7.66 -0.27
CA LEU A 37 -6.69 -6.51 -1.10
C LEU A 37 -6.54 -5.23 -0.29
N TRP A 38 -5.61 -4.37 -0.72
CA TRP A 38 -5.32 -3.06 -0.14
C TRP A 38 -6.18 -2.00 -0.84
N LEU A 39 -7.12 -1.41 -0.08
CA LEU A 39 -8.00 -0.34 -0.57
C LEU A 39 -7.26 1.00 -0.51
N GLY A 40 -6.86 1.49 -1.67
CA GLY A 40 -6.10 2.73 -1.81
C GLY A 40 -6.95 3.98 -2.00
N SER A 41 -6.28 5.13 -2.18
CA SER A 41 -6.90 6.43 -2.47
C SER A 41 -7.83 6.95 -1.37
N SER A 42 -7.42 6.80 -0.12
CA SER A 42 -8.10 7.31 1.08
C SER A 42 -9.58 6.88 1.18
N PRO A 43 -9.85 5.56 1.30
CA PRO A 43 -11.20 5.06 1.57
C PRO A 43 -11.79 5.72 2.82
N ASP A 44 -13.11 5.73 2.93
CA ASP A 44 -13.81 6.32 4.06
C ASP A 44 -13.54 5.55 5.36
N GLY A 45 -13.33 6.28 6.45
CA GLY A 45 -13.07 5.71 7.77
C GLY A 45 -14.30 5.11 8.45
N ASP A 46 -15.48 5.15 7.81
CA ASP A 46 -16.66 4.39 8.24
C ASP A 46 -16.55 2.89 7.90
N LEU A 47 -15.62 2.51 7.00
CA LEU A 47 -15.31 1.15 6.60
C LEU A 47 -16.48 0.35 6.01
N VAL A 48 -17.56 1.01 5.56
CA VAL A 48 -18.73 0.34 4.98
C VAL A 48 -18.35 -0.47 3.75
N GLN A 49 -17.57 0.11 2.84
CA GLN A 49 -17.08 -0.61 1.66
C GLN A 49 -16.25 -1.84 2.03
N ALA A 50 -15.41 -1.75 3.07
CA ALA A 50 -14.63 -2.91 3.53
C ALA A 50 -15.56 -4.04 4.02
N GLU A 51 -16.65 -3.74 4.72
CA GLU A 51 -17.66 -4.74 5.13
C GLU A 51 -18.35 -5.40 3.94
N GLU A 52 -18.71 -4.61 2.92
CA GLU A 52 -19.35 -5.14 1.69
C GLU A 52 -18.42 -6.13 0.96
N LEU A 53 -17.13 -5.77 0.84
CA LEU A 53 -16.14 -6.62 0.20
C LEU A 53 -15.82 -7.88 1.03
N LEU A 54 -15.76 -7.76 2.36
CA LEU A 54 -15.59 -8.89 3.28
C LEU A 54 -16.78 -9.85 3.23
N ALA A 55 -18.00 -9.34 3.04
CA ALA A 55 -19.20 -10.16 2.89
C ALA A 55 -19.20 -10.96 1.56
N ALA A 56 -18.54 -10.47 0.53
CA ALA A 56 -18.45 -11.11 -0.78
C ALA A 56 -17.28 -12.12 -0.89
N THR A 57 -16.46 -12.24 0.16
CA THR A 57 -15.25 -13.09 0.17
C THR A 57 -15.23 -13.96 1.43
N THR A 58 -14.43 -15.02 1.45
CA THR A 58 -14.38 -16.00 2.55
C THR A 58 -13.10 -15.96 3.36
N THR A 59 -11.96 -15.77 2.70
CA THR A 59 -10.61 -15.83 3.28
C THR A 59 -9.82 -14.55 3.09
N LEU A 60 -10.15 -13.75 2.05
CA LEU A 60 -9.45 -12.54 1.68
C LEU A 60 -9.38 -11.55 2.86
N VAL A 61 -8.18 -11.06 3.14
CA VAL A 61 -7.99 -9.94 4.07
C VAL A 61 -8.24 -8.64 3.32
N LEU A 62 -8.99 -7.72 3.92
CA LEU A 62 -9.09 -6.35 3.45
C LEU A 62 -8.18 -5.46 4.29
N ALA A 63 -7.47 -4.55 3.63
CA ALA A 63 -6.65 -3.57 4.32
C ALA A 63 -6.85 -2.18 3.70
N THR A 64 -6.88 -1.13 4.51
CA THR A 64 -6.92 0.24 3.99
C THR A 64 -5.49 0.74 3.69
N SER A 65 -5.34 1.51 2.60
CA SER A 65 -4.06 2.11 2.20
C SER A 65 -4.26 3.51 1.62
N ILE A 66 -4.67 4.46 2.41
CA ILE A 66 -4.83 4.52 3.86
C ILE A 66 -6.13 5.29 4.25
N VAL A 67 -6.70 5.03 5.42
CA VAL A 67 -7.62 5.99 6.04
C VAL A 67 -6.82 7.26 6.39
N ASN A 68 -7.32 8.40 5.94
CA ASN A 68 -6.65 9.67 6.12
C ASN A 68 -7.04 10.30 7.47
N MET A 69 -6.06 10.48 8.36
CA MET A 69 -6.28 11.00 9.71
C MET A 69 -6.87 12.41 9.75
N TRP A 70 -6.73 13.21 8.68
CA TRP A 70 -7.30 14.55 8.60
C TRP A 70 -8.78 14.53 8.20
N LYS A 71 -9.20 13.49 7.49
CA LYS A 71 -10.56 13.32 7.00
C LYS A 71 -11.47 12.65 8.03
N ASP A 72 -10.95 11.61 8.69
CA ASP A 72 -11.75 10.75 9.56
C ASP A 72 -11.24 10.78 11.01
N PRO A 73 -12.04 11.27 11.97
CA PRO A 73 -11.67 11.29 13.39
C PRO A 73 -11.39 9.88 13.95
N ALA A 74 -10.36 9.75 14.79
CA ALA A 74 -9.93 8.47 15.35
C ALA A 74 -11.05 7.69 16.07
N ALA A 75 -11.91 8.39 16.81
CA ALA A 75 -13.05 7.76 17.51
C ALA A 75 -14.05 7.11 16.55
N LYS A 76 -14.34 7.76 15.40
CA LYS A 76 -15.19 7.18 14.34
C LYS A 76 -14.55 5.94 13.75
N VAL A 77 -13.26 6.03 13.43
CA VAL A 77 -12.50 4.92 12.81
C VAL A 77 -12.36 3.74 13.77
N ALA A 78 -12.13 3.99 15.06
CA ALA A 78 -12.09 2.94 16.08
C ALA A 78 -13.42 2.19 16.23
N ALA A 79 -14.54 2.92 16.26
CA ALA A 79 -15.87 2.30 16.29
C ALA A 79 -16.14 1.46 15.03
N SER A 80 -15.74 1.96 13.85
CA SER A 80 -15.86 1.24 12.58
C SER A 80 -14.98 -0.01 12.57
N PHE A 81 -13.73 0.09 13.05
CA PHE A 81 -12.82 -1.06 13.19
C PHE A 81 -13.42 -2.14 14.08
N ALA A 82 -13.94 -1.77 15.26
CA ALA A 82 -14.55 -2.73 16.20
C ALA A 82 -15.71 -3.48 15.55
N ARG A 83 -16.56 -2.78 14.79
CA ARG A 83 -17.69 -3.38 14.04
C ARG A 83 -17.20 -4.37 12.98
N VAL A 84 -16.22 -3.98 12.17
CA VAL A 84 -15.65 -4.83 11.09
C VAL A 84 -14.94 -6.03 11.68
N ALA A 85 -14.03 -5.83 12.64
CA ALA A 85 -13.25 -6.90 13.26
C ALA A 85 -14.12 -7.88 14.05
N GLY A 86 -15.20 -7.40 14.70
CA GLY A 86 -16.14 -8.26 15.40
C GLY A 86 -16.95 -9.15 14.47
N ARG A 87 -17.28 -8.68 13.26
CA ARG A 87 -18.03 -9.45 12.25
C ARG A 87 -17.13 -10.35 11.40
N TYR A 88 -15.90 -9.93 11.14
CA TYR A 88 -14.94 -10.62 10.27
C TYR A 88 -13.59 -10.79 10.99
N PRO A 89 -13.51 -11.64 12.01
CA PRO A 89 -12.28 -11.81 12.78
C PRO A 89 -11.10 -12.22 11.89
N ASP A 90 -9.94 -11.64 12.15
CA ASP A 90 -8.67 -11.89 11.43
C ASP A 90 -8.71 -11.65 9.90
N ARG A 91 -9.65 -10.80 9.43
CA ARG A 91 -9.78 -10.48 7.99
C ARG A 91 -9.70 -9.00 7.67
N PHE A 92 -9.34 -8.16 8.65
CA PHE A 92 -9.22 -6.73 8.41
C PHE A 92 -7.95 -6.14 9.05
N LEU A 93 -7.27 -5.26 8.31
CA LEU A 93 -6.10 -4.51 8.75
C LEU A 93 -6.31 -3.02 8.48
N LEU A 94 -6.19 -2.19 9.51
CA LEU A 94 -6.39 -0.76 9.40
C LEU A 94 -5.08 -0.05 9.03
N GLY A 95 -4.93 0.34 7.76
CA GLY A 95 -3.85 1.23 7.35
C GLY A 95 -4.24 2.69 7.52
N VAL A 96 -3.42 3.46 8.23
CA VAL A 96 -3.63 4.90 8.45
C VAL A 96 -2.43 5.74 8.04
N GLY A 97 -2.67 7.01 7.75
CA GLY A 97 -1.60 7.93 7.36
C GLY A 97 -2.05 9.39 7.30
N ALA A 98 -1.06 10.25 7.13
CA ALA A 98 -1.28 11.69 7.04
C ALA A 98 -1.71 12.18 5.64
N GLY A 99 -1.76 11.30 4.63
CA GLY A 99 -2.00 11.73 3.26
C GLY A 99 -0.96 12.73 2.76
N HIS A 100 -1.40 13.71 1.96
CA HIS A 100 -0.53 14.69 1.31
C HIS A 100 -0.85 16.10 1.77
N ARG A 101 0.21 16.89 2.03
CA ARG A 101 0.09 18.30 2.41
C ARG A 101 -0.71 19.10 1.39
N GLU A 102 -0.47 18.84 0.12
CA GLU A 102 -1.08 19.53 -1.02
C GLU A 102 -2.58 19.26 -1.17
N ALA A 103 -3.06 18.17 -0.54
CA ALA A 103 -4.48 17.77 -0.55
C ALA A 103 -5.21 18.10 0.76
N THR A 104 -4.57 18.77 1.72
CA THR A 104 -5.11 18.97 3.07
C THR A 104 -4.95 20.42 3.53
N GLN A 105 -6.07 21.12 3.77
CA GLN A 105 -6.07 22.53 4.19
C GLN A 105 -5.44 22.77 5.58
N GLN A 106 -5.55 21.81 6.50
CA GLN A 106 -5.09 21.89 7.88
C GLN A 106 -3.92 20.93 8.17
N TYR A 107 -2.91 20.92 7.30
CA TYR A 107 -1.75 20.05 7.45
C TYR A 107 -0.73 20.68 8.41
N ALA A 108 -0.88 20.44 9.70
CA ALA A 108 0.01 20.96 10.73
C ALA A 108 0.62 19.84 11.57
N ARG A 109 1.95 19.88 11.79
CA ARG A 109 2.68 18.92 12.63
C ARG A 109 2.30 17.43 12.33
N PRO A 110 2.47 16.97 11.09
CA PRO A 110 1.91 15.68 10.66
C PRO A 110 2.42 14.47 11.47
N TYR A 111 3.63 14.53 11.98
CA TYR A 111 4.19 13.45 12.81
C TYR A 111 3.50 13.38 14.17
N GLU A 112 3.42 14.50 14.87
CA GLU A 112 2.79 14.60 16.19
C GLU A 112 1.29 14.25 16.10
N THR A 113 0.63 14.74 15.05
CA THR A 113 -0.79 14.43 14.81
C THR A 113 -0.99 12.95 14.52
N LEU A 114 -0.12 12.33 13.71
CA LEU A 114 -0.21 10.90 13.43
C LEU A 114 0.05 10.07 14.69
N ALA A 115 1.03 10.45 15.52
CA ALA A 115 1.30 9.76 16.76
C ALA A 115 0.11 9.84 17.73
N GLY A 116 -0.48 11.03 17.90
CA GLY A 116 -1.69 11.21 18.71
C GLY A 116 -2.91 10.47 18.14
N TYR A 117 -3.02 10.38 16.81
CA TYR A 117 -4.08 9.61 16.16
C TYR A 117 -3.97 8.11 16.45
N VAL A 118 -2.75 7.56 16.39
CA VAL A 118 -2.48 6.16 16.76
C VAL A 118 -2.82 5.90 18.23
N ASP A 119 -2.44 6.83 19.13
CA ASP A 119 -2.80 6.71 20.55
C ASP A 119 -4.32 6.75 20.75
N ALA A 120 -5.03 7.66 20.07
CA ALA A 120 -6.50 7.74 20.14
C ALA A 120 -7.20 6.51 19.57
N LEU A 121 -6.67 5.87 18.51
CA LEU A 121 -7.18 4.59 18.01
C LEU A 121 -7.03 3.48 19.06
N ARG A 122 -5.86 3.39 19.69
CA ARG A 122 -5.61 2.41 20.77
C ARG A 122 -6.55 2.64 21.96
N ASP A 123 -6.71 3.88 22.40
CA ASP A 123 -7.59 4.23 23.50
C ASP A 123 -9.08 3.98 23.16
N GLY A 124 -9.42 4.02 21.86
CA GLY A 124 -10.70 3.59 21.30
C GLY A 124 -10.85 2.07 21.11
N GLY A 125 -9.88 1.26 21.56
CA GLY A 125 -9.93 -0.20 21.55
C GLY A 125 -9.37 -0.87 20.29
N VAL A 126 -8.75 -0.12 19.36
CA VAL A 126 -8.07 -0.73 18.21
C VAL A 126 -6.74 -1.31 18.68
N PRO A 127 -6.49 -2.62 18.53
CA PRO A 127 -5.25 -3.23 18.99
C PRO A 127 -4.07 -2.75 18.12
N PRO A 128 -2.87 -2.53 18.69
CA PRO A 128 -1.69 -2.09 17.94
C PRO A 128 -1.37 -2.99 16.74
N ASP A 129 -1.58 -4.28 16.87
CA ASP A 129 -1.33 -5.27 15.83
C ASP A 129 -2.43 -5.32 14.75
N GLY A 130 -3.50 -4.57 14.90
CA GLY A 130 -4.54 -4.32 13.89
C GLY A 130 -4.29 -3.08 13.02
N VAL A 131 -3.20 -2.32 13.26
CA VAL A 131 -2.91 -1.06 12.59
C VAL A 131 -1.57 -1.12 11.84
N VAL A 132 -1.49 -0.56 10.63
CA VAL A 132 -0.25 -0.30 9.91
C VAL A 132 -0.18 1.17 9.46
N LEU A 133 1.03 1.71 9.32
CA LEU A 133 1.21 3.11 8.95
C LEU A 133 1.77 3.30 7.54
N ALA A 134 1.20 4.26 6.80
CA ALA A 134 1.89 4.80 5.62
C ALA A 134 3.15 5.54 6.08
N ALA A 135 4.32 5.03 5.72
CA ALA A 135 5.59 5.53 6.23
C ALA A 135 6.66 5.55 5.14
N LEU A 136 7.21 6.74 4.88
CA LEU A 136 8.34 6.93 3.96
C LEU A 136 9.62 7.32 4.72
N GLY A 137 9.50 8.22 5.69
CA GLY A 137 10.64 8.74 6.41
C GLY A 137 10.96 7.99 7.70
N PRO A 138 12.21 8.09 8.19
CA PRO A 138 12.69 7.30 9.33
C PRO A 138 11.93 7.55 10.63
N LYS A 139 11.37 8.74 10.86
CA LYS A 139 10.59 9.03 12.06
C LYS A 139 9.28 8.24 12.10
N VAL A 140 8.54 8.20 10.97
CA VAL A 140 7.27 7.47 10.90
C VAL A 140 7.52 5.97 10.84
N LEU A 141 8.61 5.50 10.23
CA LEU A 141 9.02 4.08 10.28
C LEU A 141 9.29 3.63 11.72
N ARG A 142 9.98 4.43 12.55
CA ARG A 142 10.15 4.13 13.99
C ARG A 142 8.83 4.12 14.74
N LEU A 143 7.94 5.09 14.50
CA LEU A 143 6.61 5.10 15.09
C LEU A 143 5.82 3.82 14.74
N ALA A 144 5.90 3.40 13.48
CA ALA A 144 5.26 2.16 13.02
C ALA A 144 5.82 0.94 13.77
N ALA A 145 7.14 0.85 13.93
CA ALA A 145 7.80 -0.24 14.66
C ALA A 145 7.40 -0.32 16.13
N GLU A 146 7.24 0.83 16.78
CA GLU A 146 7.03 0.93 18.23
C GLU A 146 5.56 0.79 18.64
N ARG A 147 4.62 1.20 17.79
CA ARG A 147 3.22 1.38 18.20
C ARG A 147 2.19 0.67 17.34
N THR A 148 2.59 -0.01 16.25
CA THR A 148 1.65 -0.65 15.30
C THR A 148 2.18 -2.00 14.80
N ALA A 149 1.41 -2.67 13.95
CA ALA A 149 1.83 -3.91 13.29
C ALA A 149 2.99 -3.71 12.31
N GLY A 150 3.21 -2.48 11.79
CA GLY A 150 4.26 -2.20 10.82
C GLY A 150 3.96 -1.07 9.86
N ALA A 151 4.60 -1.11 8.70
CA ALA A 151 4.59 -0.03 7.71
C ALA A 151 4.21 -0.50 6.31
N ILE A 152 3.50 0.38 5.58
CA ILE A 152 3.14 0.24 4.16
C ILE A 152 3.70 1.42 3.37
N PRO A 153 5.00 1.41 3.02
CA PRO A 153 5.58 2.43 2.16
C PRO A 153 4.95 2.39 0.77
N TYR A 154 4.75 3.55 0.18
CA TYR A 154 4.14 3.66 -1.13
C TYR A 154 5.07 4.38 -2.10
N LEU A 155 5.10 3.93 -3.37
CA LEU A 155 5.94 4.47 -4.44
C LEU A 155 7.43 4.48 -4.04
N VAL A 156 7.96 3.32 -3.74
CA VAL A 156 9.33 3.14 -3.27
C VAL A 156 10.07 2.03 -4.02
N PRO A 157 11.37 2.21 -4.32
CA PRO A 157 12.19 1.14 -4.88
C PRO A 157 12.69 0.18 -3.79
N PRO A 158 13.26 -1.00 -4.15
CA PRO A 158 13.80 -1.98 -3.20
C PRO A 158 14.87 -1.43 -2.25
N GLU A 159 15.62 -0.40 -2.65
CA GLU A 159 16.61 0.30 -1.81
C GLU A 159 15.95 0.94 -0.59
N HIS A 160 14.78 1.56 -0.77
CA HIS A 160 13.99 2.07 0.35
C HIS A 160 13.53 0.94 1.27
N THR A 161 13.09 -0.18 0.71
CA THR A 161 12.66 -1.35 1.49
C THR A 161 13.77 -1.85 2.40
N ARG A 162 15.02 -1.93 1.91
CA ARG A 162 16.19 -2.31 2.71
C ARG A 162 16.45 -1.32 3.86
N GLN A 163 16.37 -0.02 3.59
CA GLN A 163 16.52 1.02 4.62
C GLN A 163 15.36 0.97 5.63
N ALA A 164 14.14 0.79 5.16
CA ALA A 164 12.95 0.68 6.01
C ALA A 164 13.03 -0.55 6.94
N ARG A 165 13.49 -1.70 6.44
CA ARG A 165 13.70 -2.91 7.25
C ARG A 165 14.75 -2.68 8.33
N ALA A 166 15.85 -2.01 8.01
CA ALA A 166 16.88 -1.68 9.01
C ALA A 166 16.35 -0.79 10.14
N ILE A 167 15.38 0.09 9.85
CA ILE A 167 14.76 0.96 10.84
C ILE A 167 13.67 0.24 11.64
N LEU A 168 12.81 -0.55 10.98
CA LEU A 168 11.71 -1.29 11.60
C LEU A 168 12.20 -2.43 12.49
N GLY A 169 13.38 -3.01 12.20
CA GLY A 169 13.81 -4.26 12.82
C GLY A 169 13.07 -5.50 12.28
N PRO A 170 13.28 -6.68 12.83
CA PRO A 170 12.84 -7.96 12.24
C PRO A 170 11.35 -8.31 12.49
N GLY A 171 10.69 -7.67 13.46
CA GLY A 171 9.35 -8.07 13.92
C GLY A 171 8.18 -7.44 13.14
N PRO A 172 8.15 -6.11 13.00
CA PRO A 172 7.03 -5.41 12.36
C PRO A 172 6.88 -5.73 10.87
N LEU A 173 5.63 -5.74 10.39
CA LEU A 173 5.30 -5.92 8.98
C LEU A 173 5.93 -4.81 8.13
N LEU A 174 6.55 -5.17 7.02
CA LEU A 174 6.97 -4.26 5.96
C LEU A 174 6.33 -4.68 4.64
N ALA A 175 5.37 -3.89 4.16
CA ALA A 175 4.56 -4.18 2.99
C ALA A 175 4.61 -3.02 1.98
N PRO A 176 5.71 -2.82 1.22
CA PRO A 176 5.80 -1.76 0.22
C PRO A 176 4.81 -1.97 -0.93
N GLU A 177 4.30 -0.87 -1.47
CA GLU A 177 3.58 -0.87 -2.74
C GLU A 177 4.56 -0.82 -3.91
N GLN A 178 4.29 -1.58 -4.97
CA GLN A 178 5.00 -1.56 -6.25
C GLN A 178 4.03 -1.48 -7.41
N LYS A 179 4.20 -0.45 -8.25
CA LYS A 179 3.45 -0.35 -9.51
C LYS A 179 3.92 -1.40 -10.51
N VAL A 180 2.97 -1.90 -11.30
CA VAL A 180 3.18 -2.96 -12.28
C VAL A 180 2.55 -2.58 -13.62
N VAL A 181 3.28 -2.79 -14.72
CA VAL A 181 2.78 -2.68 -16.09
C VAL A 181 3.12 -3.96 -16.85
N LEU A 182 2.10 -4.69 -17.31
CA LEU A 182 2.28 -5.90 -18.13
C LEU A 182 2.39 -5.51 -19.61
N ASP A 183 3.55 -5.02 -20.02
CA ASP A 183 3.90 -4.73 -21.41
C ASP A 183 5.40 -5.01 -21.62
N ALA A 184 5.69 -5.89 -22.57
CA ALA A 184 7.06 -6.27 -22.92
C ALA A 184 7.82 -5.19 -23.71
N ALA A 185 7.14 -4.17 -24.22
CA ALA A 185 7.78 -3.04 -24.91
C ALA A 185 8.15 -1.94 -23.89
N PRO A 186 9.43 -1.74 -23.55
CA PRO A 186 9.83 -0.85 -22.45
C PRO A 186 9.34 0.59 -22.62
N GLN A 187 9.30 1.11 -23.85
CA GLN A 187 8.86 2.48 -24.11
C GLN A 187 7.37 2.67 -23.78
N ARG A 188 6.52 1.71 -24.16
CA ARG A 188 5.08 1.75 -23.84
C ARG A 188 4.84 1.56 -22.35
N ALA A 189 5.54 0.60 -21.74
CA ALA A 189 5.45 0.32 -20.31
C ALA A 189 5.83 1.56 -19.48
N ARG A 190 6.96 2.20 -19.81
CA ARG A 190 7.39 3.45 -19.16
C ARG A 190 6.40 4.58 -19.38
N ALA A 191 5.88 4.74 -20.61
CA ALA A 191 4.89 5.79 -20.90
C ALA A 191 3.65 5.64 -20.02
N LEU A 192 3.10 4.43 -19.89
CA LEU A 192 1.93 4.14 -19.04
C LEU A 192 2.26 4.33 -17.57
N GLY A 193 3.37 3.75 -17.08
CA GLY A 193 3.82 3.87 -15.69
C GLY A 193 4.08 5.32 -15.28
N ARG A 194 4.74 6.11 -16.16
CA ARG A 194 5.05 7.52 -15.92
C ARG A 194 3.81 8.35 -15.64
N THR A 195 2.68 8.08 -16.28
CA THR A 195 1.44 8.81 -16.00
C THR A 195 1.04 8.71 -14.53
N ARG A 196 1.29 7.56 -13.89
CA ARG A 196 0.94 7.29 -12.50
C ARG A 196 2.02 7.70 -11.49
N VAL A 197 3.25 7.88 -11.94
CA VAL A 197 4.37 8.40 -11.12
C VAL A 197 4.36 9.92 -11.16
N ARG A 198 4.27 10.52 -12.36
CA ARG A 198 4.27 11.97 -12.57
C ARG A 198 3.17 12.65 -11.77
N THR A 199 1.93 12.19 -11.93
CA THR A 199 0.76 12.82 -11.31
C THR A 199 0.06 11.84 -10.38
N PRO A 200 -0.07 12.18 -9.08
CA PRO A 200 0.37 13.46 -8.46
C PRO A 200 1.80 13.42 -7.88
N TYR A 201 2.48 12.27 -7.83
CA TYR A 201 3.53 11.97 -6.85
C TYR A 201 4.82 12.78 -7.02
N LEU A 202 5.28 13.06 -8.24
CA LEU A 202 6.46 13.93 -8.44
C LEU A 202 6.16 15.43 -8.17
N GLY A 203 4.90 15.78 -7.95
CA GLY A 203 4.48 17.10 -7.43
C GLY A 203 4.37 17.16 -5.91
N LEU A 204 4.55 16.03 -5.19
CA LEU A 204 4.34 15.94 -3.76
C LEU A 204 5.66 15.91 -3.00
N VAL A 205 5.86 16.87 -2.09
CA VAL A 205 7.14 17.08 -1.37
C VAL A 205 7.59 15.84 -0.58
N ASN A 206 6.68 15.08 0.01
CA ASN A 206 7.03 13.89 0.77
C ASN A 206 7.67 12.81 -0.10
N TYR A 207 7.20 12.61 -1.34
CA TYR A 207 7.79 11.63 -2.27
C TYR A 207 9.11 12.12 -2.86
N THR A 208 9.15 13.35 -3.38
CA THR A 208 10.39 13.89 -3.96
C THR A 208 11.51 14.00 -2.92
N SER A 209 11.19 14.39 -1.68
CA SER A 209 12.17 14.38 -0.59
C SER A 209 12.64 12.95 -0.22
N ASN A 210 11.76 11.95 -0.32
CA ASN A 210 12.15 10.56 -0.11
C ASN A 210 13.09 10.07 -1.22
N LEU A 211 12.75 10.34 -2.47
CA LEU A 211 13.57 9.95 -3.63
C LEU A 211 14.95 10.63 -3.58
N ARG A 212 15.04 11.92 -3.23
CA ARG A 212 16.34 12.61 -3.03
C ARG A 212 17.16 11.96 -1.91
N ARG A 213 16.56 11.52 -0.81
CA ARG A 213 17.27 10.76 0.24
C ARG A 213 17.84 9.43 -0.24
N LEU A 214 17.23 8.84 -1.27
CA LEU A 214 17.69 7.62 -1.91
C LEU A 214 18.75 7.88 -3.00
N GLY A 215 19.09 9.14 -3.26
CA GLY A 215 20.13 9.52 -4.19
C GLY A 215 19.66 9.93 -5.60
N TRP A 216 18.32 9.99 -5.82
CA TRP A 216 17.79 10.50 -7.09
C TRP A 216 18.01 12.00 -7.21
N SER A 217 18.52 12.44 -8.34
CA SER A 217 18.80 13.84 -8.64
C SER A 217 17.56 14.63 -9.01
N ASP A 218 17.66 15.96 -9.04
CA ASP A 218 16.56 16.81 -9.51
C ASP A 218 16.28 16.58 -11.01
N ASP A 219 17.28 16.25 -11.80
CA ASP A 219 17.12 15.88 -13.21
C ASP A 219 16.33 14.56 -13.35
N ASP A 220 16.56 13.60 -12.46
CA ASP A 220 15.74 12.37 -12.44
C ASP A 220 14.28 12.60 -12.07
N LEU A 221 14.01 13.65 -11.30
CA LEU A 221 12.64 14.00 -10.86
C LEU A 221 11.93 14.93 -11.86
N ALA A 222 12.68 15.58 -12.77
CA ALA A 222 12.13 16.51 -13.75
C ALA A 222 11.30 15.81 -14.83
N ASP A 223 10.49 16.56 -15.55
CA ASP A 223 9.74 16.15 -16.75
C ASP A 223 8.92 14.86 -16.64
N GLY A 224 8.51 14.54 -15.40
CA GLY A 224 7.71 13.36 -15.11
C GLY A 224 8.53 12.11 -14.78
N GLY A 225 9.81 12.30 -14.53
CA GLY A 225 10.76 11.28 -14.11
C GLY A 225 11.63 10.73 -15.25
N SER A 226 12.95 10.55 -14.99
CA SER A 226 13.84 9.87 -15.93
C SER A 226 13.39 8.42 -16.16
N ASP A 227 13.81 7.83 -17.29
CA ASP A 227 13.52 6.41 -17.57
C ASP A 227 14.05 5.50 -16.46
N ALA A 228 15.23 5.81 -15.91
CA ALA A 228 15.81 5.08 -14.80
C ALA A 228 14.95 5.15 -13.52
N LEU A 229 14.39 6.33 -13.20
CA LEU A 229 13.48 6.48 -12.07
C LEU A 229 12.19 5.70 -12.30
N ILE A 230 11.62 5.76 -13.50
CA ILE A 230 10.41 5.00 -13.82
C ILE A 230 10.67 3.51 -13.70
N ASP A 231 11.78 2.98 -14.20
CA ASP A 231 12.15 1.56 -14.09
C ASP A 231 12.37 1.12 -12.64
N ALA A 232 12.79 2.02 -11.75
CA ALA A 232 12.93 1.73 -10.33
C ALA A 232 11.57 1.71 -9.58
N LEU A 233 10.60 2.51 -10.01
CA LEU A 233 9.30 2.69 -9.35
C LEU A 233 8.17 1.87 -9.97
N VAL A 234 8.35 1.35 -11.19
CA VAL A 234 7.34 0.62 -11.95
C VAL A 234 7.96 -0.67 -12.50
N ALA A 235 7.59 -1.79 -11.93
CA ALA A 235 7.95 -3.09 -12.46
C ALA A 235 7.23 -3.31 -13.80
N HIS A 236 7.94 -3.66 -14.86
CA HIS A 236 7.31 -3.85 -16.16
C HIS A 236 7.96 -4.99 -16.97
N GLY A 237 7.21 -5.48 -17.95
CA GLY A 237 7.64 -6.56 -18.83
C GLY A 237 6.61 -7.67 -18.95
N SER A 238 7.08 -8.89 -19.28
CA SER A 238 6.25 -10.11 -19.19
C SER A 238 5.89 -10.42 -17.72
N PRO A 239 4.84 -11.22 -17.45
CA PRO A 239 4.48 -11.60 -16.09
C PRO A 239 5.65 -12.17 -15.27
N GLY A 240 6.48 -13.03 -15.86
CA GLY A 240 7.66 -13.59 -15.21
C GLY A 240 8.75 -12.54 -14.89
N GLN A 241 8.96 -11.56 -15.78
CA GLN A 241 9.88 -10.45 -15.53
C GLN A 241 9.39 -9.54 -14.40
N VAL A 242 8.09 -9.28 -14.35
CA VAL A 242 7.46 -8.51 -13.28
C VAL A 242 7.56 -9.26 -11.95
N ALA A 243 7.25 -10.56 -11.91
CA ALA A 243 7.39 -11.39 -10.72
C ALA A 243 8.82 -11.34 -10.13
N ALA A 244 9.85 -11.42 -10.99
CA ALA A 244 11.24 -11.29 -10.58
C ALA A 244 11.56 -9.89 -9.99
N GLN A 245 10.97 -8.82 -10.55
CA GLN A 245 11.15 -7.47 -10.04
C GLN A 245 10.46 -7.28 -8.68
N LEU A 246 9.25 -7.82 -8.50
CA LEU A 246 8.54 -7.79 -7.21
C LEU A 246 9.32 -8.54 -6.11
N THR A 247 9.94 -9.67 -6.46
CA THR A 247 10.76 -10.46 -5.51
C THR A 247 11.93 -9.66 -4.95
N ARG A 248 12.48 -8.68 -5.66
CA ARG A 248 13.55 -7.80 -5.14
C ARG A 248 13.16 -7.07 -3.85
N HIS A 249 11.86 -6.75 -3.65
CA HIS A 249 11.39 -6.18 -2.38
C HIS A 249 11.46 -7.21 -1.25
N LEU A 250 11.12 -8.47 -1.52
CA LEU A 250 11.25 -9.55 -0.54
C LEU A 250 12.71 -9.77 -0.18
N ASP A 251 13.62 -9.80 -1.17
CA ASP A 251 15.07 -9.91 -0.97
C ASP A 251 15.65 -8.71 -0.20
N ALA A 252 15.01 -7.55 -0.33
CA ALA A 252 15.35 -6.34 0.43
C ALA A 252 14.74 -6.33 1.85
N GLY A 253 14.00 -7.37 2.25
CA GLY A 253 13.47 -7.54 3.58
C GLY A 253 11.99 -7.18 3.76
N ALA A 254 11.21 -7.01 2.68
CA ALA A 254 9.76 -6.94 2.78
C ALA A 254 9.20 -8.30 3.23
N ASP A 255 8.13 -8.27 4.03
CA ASP A 255 7.36 -9.47 4.36
C ASP A 255 6.29 -9.73 3.30
N HIS A 256 5.82 -8.67 2.67
CA HIS A 256 4.72 -8.66 1.73
C HIS A 256 4.95 -7.55 0.68
N VAL A 257 4.44 -7.71 -0.54
CA VAL A 257 4.46 -6.68 -1.58
C VAL A 257 3.05 -6.41 -2.07
N CYS A 258 2.62 -5.14 -1.98
CA CYS A 258 1.32 -4.69 -2.48
C CYS A 258 1.47 -4.31 -3.96
N LEU A 259 1.09 -5.17 -4.88
CA LEU A 259 1.22 -4.87 -6.31
C LEU A 259 0.05 -4.01 -6.82
N GLN A 260 0.35 -2.93 -7.52
CA GLN A 260 -0.61 -2.04 -8.16
C GLN A 260 -0.52 -2.18 -9.68
N LEU A 261 -1.41 -2.97 -10.25
CA LEU A 261 -1.48 -3.10 -11.71
C LEU A 261 -2.02 -1.82 -12.34
N VAL A 262 -1.18 -1.18 -13.16
CA VAL A 262 -1.51 -0.01 -13.96
C VAL A 262 -1.99 -0.47 -15.33
N THR A 263 -3.23 -0.10 -15.66
CA THR A 263 -3.88 -0.42 -16.93
C THR A 263 -4.38 0.86 -17.60
N GLU A 264 -4.76 0.78 -18.85
CA GLU A 264 -5.57 1.79 -19.53
C GLU A 264 -6.87 2.03 -18.74
N ALA A 265 -7.42 3.25 -18.87
CA ALA A 265 -8.65 3.62 -18.19
C ALA A 265 -9.82 2.72 -18.64
N GLY A 266 -10.55 2.16 -17.67
CA GLY A 266 -11.70 1.29 -17.92
C GLY A 266 -11.37 -0.16 -18.31
N ALA A 267 -10.09 -0.53 -18.41
CA ALA A 267 -9.71 -1.92 -18.66
C ALA A 267 -10.02 -2.82 -17.46
N ASP A 268 -10.52 -4.03 -17.73
CA ASP A 268 -10.67 -5.07 -16.71
C ASP A 268 -9.30 -5.54 -16.22
N PRO A 269 -8.99 -5.45 -14.90
CA PRO A 269 -7.70 -5.86 -14.37
C PRO A 269 -7.58 -7.39 -14.16
N LEU A 270 -8.67 -8.15 -14.13
CA LEU A 270 -8.66 -9.57 -13.79
C LEU A 270 -7.76 -10.43 -14.70
N PRO A 271 -7.71 -10.23 -16.03
CA PRO A 271 -6.76 -10.96 -16.87
C PRO A 271 -5.30 -10.73 -16.43
N GLY A 272 -4.91 -9.49 -16.18
CA GLY A 272 -3.57 -9.16 -15.70
C GLY A 272 -3.27 -9.71 -14.30
N TYR A 273 -4.24 -9.73 -13.40
CA TYR A 273 -4.08 -10.38 -12.08
C TYR A 273 -3.90 -11.89 -12.21
N ARG A 274 -4.60 -12.54 -13.14
CA ARG A 274 -4.44 -13.98 -13.42
C ARG A 274 -3.04 -14.29 -13.93
N ASP A 275 -2.53 -13.50 -14.87
CA ASP A 275 -1.18 -13.67 -15.40
C ASP A 275 -0.12 -13.51 -14.31
N LEU A 276 -0.31 -12.50 -13.41
CA LEU A 276 0.57 -12.30 -12.28
C LEU A 276 0.47 -13.41 -11.24
N ALA A 277 -0.72 -13.89 -10.91
CA ALA A 277 -0.92 -15.00 -9.98
C ALA A 277 -0.20 -16.26 -10.45
N GLY A 278 -0.33 -16.59 -11.75
CA GLY A 278 0.40 -17.70 -12.35
C GLY A 278 1.93 -17.54 -12.28
N ALA A 279 2.44 -16.35 -12.59
CA ALA A 279 3.88 -16.07 -12.54
C ALA A 279 4.45 -16.04 -11.10
N LEU A 280 3.62 -15.69 -10.10
CA LEU A 280 3.97 -15.65 -8.68
C LEU A 280 3.72 -16.98 -7.97
N GLN A 281 3.11 -17.96 -8.64
CA GLN A 281 2.78 -19.30 -8.14
C GLN A 281 1.85 -19.25 -6.90
N LEU A 282 0.78 -18.44 -6.99
CA LEU A 282 -0.25 -18.31 -5.95
C LEU A 282 -1.30 -19.40 -6.04
#